data_b19ff47b6cf8d6f61906a82f6124e86f
#
_entry.id   b19ff47b6cf8d6f61906a82f6124e86f
#
_cell.length_a   1.000
_cell.length_b   1.000
_cell.length_c   1.000
_cell.angle_alpha   90.00
_cell.angle_beta   90.00
_cell.angle_gamma   90.00
#
_symmetry.space_group_name_H-M   'P 1'
#
loop_
_entity.id
_entity.type
_entity.pdbx_description
1 polymer ?
#
loop_
_entity_poly.entity_id
_entity_poly.type
_entity_poly.pdbx_seq_one_letter_code
_entity_poly.pdbx_strand_id
1 'polypeptide(L)'
;VDADLRKPKVHHYFGVKNNIGLTNILTDTKDDLKVKAIEKTETSNLDIITSGPVPPNPYEMLSSNKMQNFIDKVKEEYDIVIFDTPPVGQVTDAAILAGLTDGTILVLASAGTRIDMAKRACKALEGVNANMIGAVLTKIDFRKTSYYGYSYSYKYD
;
A
#
# COMPACT_ATOMS: atom_id res chain seq x y z
N VAL A 1 5.12 0.19 4.23
CA VAL A 1 5.67 -1.03 3.61
C VAL A 1 5.32 -1.04 2.13
N ASP A 2 6.32 -1.18 1.24
CA ASP A 2 6.10 -1.36 -0.20
C ASP A 2 5.75 -2.83 -0.47
N ALA A 3 4.48 -3.11 -0.69
CA ALA A 3 3.95 -4.42 -1.02
C ALA A 3 3.62 -4.58 -2.52
N ASP A 4 3.95 -3.59 -3.35
CA ASP A 4 3.97 -3.77 -4.81
C ASP A 4 5.25 -4.53 -5.21
N LEU A 5 5.25 -5.85 -5.03
CA LEU A 5 6.38 -6.71 -5.36
C LEU A 5 6.58 -6.89 -6.87
N ARG A 6 5.72 -6.26 -7.71
CA ARG A 6 5.81 -6.34 -9.18
C ARG A 6 6.47 -5.13 -9.80
N LYS A 7 6.14 -3.93 -9.31
CA LYS A 7 6.65 -2.65 -9.80
C LYS A 7 6.88 -1.67 -8.65
N PRO A 8 7.77 -2.02 -7.70
CA PRO A 8 8.00 -1.24 -6.50
C PRO A 8 8.47 0.18 -6.83
N LYS A 9 8.00 1.17 -6.06
CA LYS A 9 8.36 2.57 -6.26
C LYS A 9 8.62 3.35 -4.99
N VAL A 10 8.25 2.85 -3.83
CA VAL A 10 8.41 3.57 -2.56
C VAL A 10 9.87 4.00 -2.36
N HIS A 11 10.83 3.13 -2.65
CA HIS A 11 12.25 3.42 -2.54
C HIS A 11 12.70 4.62 -3.40
N HIS A 12 12.07 4.85 -4.57
CA HIS A 12 12.36 6.02 -5.41
C HIS A 12 11.88 7.33 -4.77
N TYR A 13 10.67 7.31 -4.15
CA TYR A 13 10.11 8.51 -3.53
C TYR A 13 10.88 8.95 -2.29
N PHE A 14 11.47 8.01 -1.56
CA PHE A 14 12.21 8.29 -0.34
C PHE A 14 13.73 8.29 -0.54
N GLY A 15 14.23 8.04 -1.76
CA GLY A 15 15.67 8.06 -2.06
C GLY A 15 16.47 6.96 -1.35
N VAL A 16 15.81 5.85 -0.95
CA VAL A 16 16.44 4.74 -0.25
C VAL A 16 16.77 3.58 -1.20
N LYS A 17 17.66 2.67 -0.77
CA LYS A 17 18.00 1.47 -1.54
C LYS A 17 16.88 0.43 -1.46
N ASN A 18 16.76 -0.40 -2.51
CA ASN A 18 15.79 -1.49 -2.58
C ASN A 18 16.47 -2.88 -2.59
N ASN A 19 17.61 -3.01 -1.91
CA ASN A 19 18.39 -4.26 -1.91
C ASN A 19 17.87 -5.27 -0.89
N ILE A 20 17.32 -4.77 0.22
CA ILE A 20 16.73 -5.55 1.31
C ILE A 20 15.37 -4.94 1.61
N GLY A 21 14.33 -5.76 1.67
CA GLY A 21 12.97 -5.32 1.90
C GLY A 21 12.02 -6.48 2.23
N LEU A 22 10.73 -6.28 1.97
CA LEU A 22 9.68 -7.25 2.28
C LEU A 22 9.95 -8.63 1.69
N THR A 23 10.40 -8.72 0.43
CA THR A 23 10.75 -9.99 -0.23
C THR A 23 11.79 -10.78 0.58
N ASN A 24 12.81 -10.11 1.09
CA ASN A 24 13.84 -10.75 1.90
C ASN A 24 13.30 -11.23 3.24
N ILE A 25 12.48 -10.42 3.91
CA ILE A 25 11.80 -10.79 5.17
C ILE A 25 10.96 -12.05 4.98
N LEU A 26 10.22 -12.13 3.87
CA LEU A 26 9.33 -13.26 3.59
C LEU A 26 10.05 -14.51 3.10
N THR A 27 11.28 -14.41 2.58
CA THR A 27 12.05 -15.57 2.10
C THR A 27 12.98 -16.15 3.15
N ASP A 28 13.55 -15.31 4.02
CA ASP A 28 14.53 -15.76 5.01
C ASP A 28 13.85 -16.39 6.25
N THR A 29 14.66 -17.20 6.94
CA THR A 29 14.30 -17.83 8.21
C THR A 29 14.91 -17.13 9.42
N LYS A 30 15.76 -16.10 9.20
CA LYS A 30 16.46 -15.37 10.26
C LYS A 30 15.70 -14.11 10.66
N ASP A 31 15.38 -13.95 11.92
CA ASP A 31 14.69 -12.77 12.46
C ASP A 31 15.46 -11.44 12.31
N ASP A 32 16.79 -11.51 12.10
CA ASP A 32 17.65 -10.32 11.94
C ASP A 32 17.36 -9.48 10.69
N LEU A 33 16.69 -10.02 9.68
CA LEU A 33 16.45 -9.31 8.42
C LEU A 33 15.38 -8.24 8.55
N LYS A 34 14.41 -8.38 9.46
CA LYS A 34 13.41 -7.34 9.71
C LYS A 34 14.08 -6.03 10.11
N VAL A 35 15.00 -6.07 11.06
CA VAL A 35 15.73 -4.89 11.54
C VAL A 35 16.56 -4.24 10.44
N LYS A 36 17.17 -5.07 9.55
CA LYS A 36 18.00 -4.58 8.44
C LYS A 36 17.18 -4.01 7.28
N ALA A 37 15.90 -4.38 7.16
CA ALA A 37 15.01 -3.92 6.11
C ALA A 37 14.27 -2.63 6.47
N ILE A 38 14.32 -2.19 7.73
CA ILE A 38 13.70 -0.95 8.18
C ILE A 38 14.64 0.21 7.87
N GLU A 39 14.18 1.10 6.99
CA GLU A 39 14.87 2.35 6.65
C GLU A 39 14.23 3.51 7.42
N LYS A 40 15.05 4.25 8.17
CA LYS A 40 14.60 5.48 8.84
C LYS A 40 14.49 6.60 7.83
N THR A 41 13.45 7.42 7.93
CA THR A 41 13.29 8.59 7.06
C THR A 41 13.64 9.89 7.79
N GLU A 42 13.74 10.98 7.03
CA GLU A 42 13.91 12.34 7.61
C GLU A 42 12.63 12.80 8.35
N THR A 43 11.49 12.19 8.06
CA THR A 43 10.23 12.47 8.76
C THR A 43 10.22 11.73 10.08
N SER A 44 10.03 12.46 11.18
CA SER A 44 9.94 11.85 12.51
C SER A 44 8.79 10.85 12.60
N ASN A 45 9.03 9.73 13.26
CA ASN A 45 8.05 8.64 13.44
C ASN A 45 7.57 7.97 12.13
N LEU A 46 8.36 8.08 11.05
CA LEU A 46 8.07 7.38 9.80
C LEU A 46 9.24 6.48 9.42
N ASP A 47 8.99 5.19 9.46
CA ASP A 47 9.91 4.15 8.99
C ASP A 47 9.39 3.54 7.69
N ILE A 48 10.30 3.04 6.86
CA ILE A 48 9.96 2.44 5.58
C ILE A 48 10.58 1.05 5.47
N ILE A 49 9.78 0.12 4.96
CA ILE A 49 10.25 -1.15 4.44
C ILE A 49 9.98 -1.15 2.94
N THR A 50 11.04 -1.21 2.15
CA THR A 50 10.94 -1.32 0.70
C THR A 50 10.50 -2.73 0.29
N SER A 51 10.17 -2.94 -0.99
CA SER A 51 9.81 -4.28 -1.47
C SER A 51 10.97 -5.28 -1.42
N GLY A 52 12.20 -4.81 -1.54
CA GLY A 52 13.35 -5.66 -1.85
C GLY A 52 13.38 -6.08 -3.33
N PRO A 53 14.21 -7.07 -3.70
CA PRO A 53 14.27 -7.60 -5.06
C PRO A 53 12.93 -8.16 -5.51
N VAL A 54 12.57 -7.94 -6.79
CA VAL A 54 11.32 -8.46 -7.37
C VAL A 54 11.35 -9.99 -7.38
N PRO A 55 10.40 -10.67 -6.73
CA PRO A 55 10.37 -12.13 -6.68
C PRO A 55 9.67 -12.71 -7.90
N PRO A 56 9.91 -13.98 -8.25
CA PRO A 56 9.22 -14.66 -9.35
C PRO A 56 7.74 -14.95 -9.03
N ASN A 57 7.37 -15.02 -7.75
CA ASN A 57 6.06 -15.47 -7.26
C ASN A 57 5.44 -14.53 -6.20
N PRO A 58 5.11 -13.26 -6.55
CA PRO A 58 4.57 -12.28 -5.61
C PRO A 58 3.30 -12.77 -4.88
N TYR A 59 2.37 -13.38 -5.60
CA TYR A 59 1.11 -13.89 -5.06
C TYR A 59 1.33 -14.88 -3.91
N GLU A 60 2.17 -15.91 -4.11
CA GLU A 60 2.41 -16.94 -3.12
C GLU A 60 3.09 -16.36 -1.87
N MET A 61 3.97 -15.38 -2.07
CA MET A 61 4.64 -14.71 -0.95
C MET A 61 3.65 -13.90 -0.10
N LEU A 62 2.79 -13.10 -0.73
CA LEU A 62 1.82 -12.27 -0.02
C LEU A 62 0.69 -13.10 0.62
N SER A 63 0.37 -14.29 0.08
CA SER A 63 -0.62 -15.21 0.66
C SER A 63 -0.03 -16.19 1.68
N SER A 64 1.26 -16.09 1.99
CA SER A 64 1.94 -17.03 2.89
C SER A 64 1.67 -16.75 4.37
N ASN A 65 1.80 -17.78 5.21
CA ASN A 65 1.80 -17.62 6.66
C ASN A 65 2.91 -16.67 7.16
N LYS A 66 4.02 -16.56 6.41
CA LYS A 66 5.09 -15.61 6.73
C LYS A 66 4.62 -14.15 6.60
N MET A 67 3.78 -13.85 5.60
CA MET A 67 3.20 -12.51 5.46
C MET A 67 2.24 -12.20 6.61
N GLN A 68 1.39 -13.15 7.00
CA GLN A 68 0.53 -12.98 8.18
C GLN A 68 1.35 -12.72 9.44
N ASN A 69 2.35 -13.53 9.72
CA ASN A 69 3.24 -13.37 10.87
C ASN A 69 4.00 -12.03 10.84
N PHE A 70 4.37 -11.56 9.65
CA PHE A 70 4.99 -10.26 9.49
C PHE A 70 4.03 -9.13 9.84
N ILE A 71 2.77 -9.19 9.35
CA ILE A 71 1.72 -8.21 9.69
C ILE A 71 1.50 -8.17 11.20
N ASP A 72 1.36 -9.33 11.85
CA ASP A 72 1.13 -9.41 13.28
C ASP A 72 2.28 -8.79 14.08
N LYS A 73 3.53 -9.07 13.68
CA LYS A 73 4.72 -8.50 14.33
C LYS A 73 4.84 -6.98 14.17
N VAL A 74 4.55 -6.42 12.99
CA VAL A 74 4.65 -4.96 12.79
C VAL A 74 3.51 -4.21 13.48
N LYS A 75 2.35 -4.83 13.65
CA LYS A 75 1.23 -4.27 14.44
C LYS A 75 1.55 -4.12 15.92
N GLU A 76 2.44 -4.92 16.48
CA GLU A 76 2.89 -4.80 17.87
C GLU A 76 3.88 -3.63 18.07
N GLU A 77 4.56 -3.20 17.00
CA GLU A 77 5.65 -2.23 17.08
C GLU A 77 5.26 -0.82 16.59
N TYR A 78 4.21 -0.72 15.77
CA TYR A 78 3.79 0.53 15.13
C TYR A 78 2.30 0.81 15.37
N ASP A 79 1.97 2.06 15.65
CA ASP A 79 0.57 2.51 15.82
C ASP A 79 -0.22 2.38 14.51
N ILE A 80 0.44 2.65 13.35
CA ILE A 80 -0.15 2.56 12.02
C ILE A 80 0.84 1.90 11.07
N VAL A 81 0.37 0.90 10.32
CA VAL A 81 1.13 0.25 9.25
C VAL A 81 0.37 0.39 7.94
N ILE A 82 1.01 1.02 6.94
CA ILE A 82 0.42 1.23 5.62
C ILE A 82 1.13 0.32 4.61
N PHE A 83 0.37 -0.50 3.90
CA PHE A 83 0.84 -1.32 2.79
C PHE A 83 0.50 -0.65 1.47
N ASP A 84 1.53 -0.21 0.72
CA ASP A 84 1.36 0.25 -0.67
C ASP A 84 1.29 -0.96 -1.59
N THR A 85 0.23 -1.04 -2.40
CA THR A 85 -0.09 -2.23 -3.18
C THR A 85 -0.26 -1.91 -4.67
N PRO A 86 -0.08 -2.89 -5.57
CA PRO A 86 -0.42 -2.71 -6.97
C PRO A 86 -1.94 -2.50 -7.14
N PRO A 87 -2.38 -1.94 -8.27
CA PRO A 87 -3.80 -1.70 -8.53
C PRO A 87 -4.64 -2.98 -8.45
N VAL A 88 -5.65 -2.99 -7.57
CA VAL A 88 -6.54 -4.15 -7.31
C VAL A 88 -7.25 -4.68 -8.56
N GLY A 89 -7.46 -3.84 -9.58
CA GLY A 89 -8.10 -4.24 -10.84
C GLY A 89 -7.19 -4.98 -11.82
N GLN A 90 -5.89 -5.09 -11.55
CA GLN A 90 -4.91 -5.71 -12.44
C GLN A 90 -4.40 -7.05 -11.91
N VAL A 91 -4.23 -7.17 -10.60
CA VAL A 91 -3.70 -8.36 -9.92
C VAL A 91 -4.44 -8.58 -8.61
N THR A 92 -4.36 -9.79 -8.07
CA THR A 92 -5.03 -10.19 -6.83
C THR A 92 -4.27 -9.82 -5.56
N ASP A 93 -3.03 -9.37 -5.69
CA ASP A 93 -2.09 -9.06 -4.60
C ASP A 93 -2.71 -8.10 -3.57
N ALA A 94 -3.30 -7.00 -4.05
CA ALA A 94 -3.97 -6.01 -3.19
C ALA A 94 -5.19 -6.61 -2.45
N ALA A 95 -5.94 -7.49 -3.10
CA ALA A 95 -7.10 -8.14 -2.49
C ALA A 95 -6.67 -9.11 -1.36
N ILE A 96 -5.55 -9.84 -1.55
CA ILE A 96 -5.00 -10.71 -0.50
C ILE A 96 -4.68 -9.88 0.75
N LEU A 97 -3.90 -8.80 0.58
CA LEU A 97 -3.52 -7.95 1.69
C LEU A 97 -4.71 -7.27 2.35
N ALA A 98 -5.71 -6.85 1.56
CA ALA A 98 -6.94 -6.27 2.07
C ALA A 98 -7.72 -7.22 3.00
N GLY A 99 -7.65 -8.54 2.76
CA GLY A 99 -8.23 -9.55 3.64
C GLY A 99 -7.42 -9.82 4.92
N LEU A 100 -6.16 -9.38 4.98
CA LEU A 100 -5.25 -9.60 6.11
C LEU A 100 -5.09 -8.36 7.00
N THR A 101 -5.54 -7.18 6.54
CA THR A 101 -5.37 -5.89 7.23
C THR A 101 -6.65 -5.42 7.91
N ASP A 102 -6.52 -4.54 8.90
CA ASP A 102 -7.65 -4.03 9.69
C ASP A 102 -8.54 -3.07 8.89
N GLY A 103 -8.01 -2.46 7.82
CA GLY A 103 -8.76 -1.54 6.98
C GLY A 103 -8.13 -1.33 5.61
N THR A 104 -8.96 -1.02 4.63
CA THR A 104 -8.57 -0.78 3.24
C THR A 104 -9.08 0.58 2.77
N ILE A 105 -8.19 1.37 2.18
CA ILE A 105 -8.51 2.63 1.51
C ILE A 105 -8.37 2.43 0.01
N LEU A 106 -9.44 2.69 -0.74
CA LEU A 106 -9.41 2.65 -2.20
C LEU A 106 -8.96 4.00 -2.76
N VAL A 107 -7.81 4.03 -3.43
CA VAL A 107 -7.29 5.24 -4.07
C VAL A 107 -7.71 5.28 -5.54
N LEU A 108 -8.39 6.37 -5.94
CA LEU A 108 -8.91 6.58 -7.29
C LEU A 108 -8.31 7.85 -7.89
N ALA A 109 -7.95 7.81 -9.18
CA ALA A 109 -7.49 8.98 -9.90
C ALA A 109 -8.68 9.65 -10.63
N SER A 110 -8.97 10.93 -10.31
CA SER A 110 -10.12 11.68 -10.84
C SER A 110 -10.21 11.66 -12.38
N ALA A 111 -9.09 11.83 -13.07
CA ALA A 111 -9.07 11.86 -14.54
C ALA A 111 -8.61 10.54 -15.19
N GLY A 112 -8.32 9.50 -14.38
CA GLY A 112 -7.71 8.26 -14.87
C GLY A 112 -8.49 6.99 -14.56
N THR A 113 -9.33 6.99 -13.51
CA THR A 113 -10.10 5.81 -13.12
C THR A 113 -11.52 5.90 -13.66
N ARG A 114 -11.89 4.96 -14.52
CA ARG A 114 -13.26 4.85 -15.02
C ARG A 114 -14.17 4.30 -13.91
N ILE A 115 -15.44 4.71 -13.91
CA ILE A 115 -16.42 4.30 -12.90
C ILE A 115 -16.63 2.78 -12.86
N ASP A 116 -16.63 2.12 -14.04
CA ASP A 116 -16.76 0.67 -14.10
C ASP A 116 -15.56 -0.06 -13.50
N MET A 117 -14.34 0.48 -13.66
CA MET A 117 -13.15 -0.04 -13.01
C MET A 117 -13.19 0.15 -11.49
N ALA A 118 -13.62 1.32 -11.00
CA ALA A 118 -13.80 1.55 -9.57
C ALA A 118 -14.80 0.57 -8.96
N LYS A 119 -15.95 0.33 -9.61
CA LYS A 119 -16.95 -0.64 -9.16
C LYS A 119 -16.42 -2.08 -9.14
N ARG A 120 -15.59 -2.48 -10.12
CA ARG A 120 -14.94 -3.79 -10.13
C ARG A 120 -13.92 -3.92 -8.99
N ALA A 121 -13.17 -2.87 -8.70
CA ALA A 121 -12.25 -2.82 -7.58
C ALA A 121 -12.99 -3.04 -6.24
N CYS A 122 -14.08 -2.31 -6.01
CA CYS A 122 -14.92 -2.51 -4.82
C CYS A 122 -15.40 -3.97 -4.71
N LYS A 123 -15.96 -4.52 -5.78
CA LYS A 123 -16.43 -5.93 -5.78
C LYS A 123 -15.30 -6.94 -5.49
N ALA A 124 -14.09 -6.70 -6.01
CA ALA A 124 -12.95 -7.57 -5.73
C ALA A 124 -12.55 -7.53 -4.25
N LEU A 125 -12.59 -6.34 -3.63
CA LEU A 125 -12.32 -6.17 -2.21
C LEU A 125 -13.43 -6.74 -1.32
N GLU A 126 -14.70 -6.55 -1.70
CA GLU A 126 -15.85 -7.18 -1.04
C GLU A 126 -15.77 -8.72 -1.08
N GLY A 127 -15.32 -9.28 -2.21
CA GLY A 127 -15.16 -10.72 -2.39
C GLY A 127 -14.15 -11.40 -1.47
N VAL A 128 -13.24 -10.62 -0.86
CA VAL A 128 -12.27 -11.10 0.14
C VAL A 128 -12.61 -10.62 1.55
N ASN A 129 -13.82 -10.11 1.77
CA ASN A 129 -14.29 -9.53 3.03
C ASN A 129 -13.38 -8.40 3.56
N ALA A 130 -12.77 -7.61 2.66
CA ALA A 130 -11.95 -6.49 3.05
C ALA A 130 -12.78 -5.44 3.82
N ASN A 131 -12.25 -4.94 4.92
CA ASN A 131 -12.85 -3.84 5.66
C ASN A 131 -12.58 -2.50 4.95
N MET A 132 -13.48 -2.09 4.05
CA MET A 132 -13.38 -0.83 3.32
C MET A 132 -13.68 0.35 4.24
N ILE A 133 -12.66 1.08 4.70
CA ILE A 133 -12.81 2.25 5.57
C ILE A 133 -13.05 3.56 4.81
N GLY A 134 -12.78 3.58 3.50
CA GLY A 134 -13.07 4.75 2.67
C GLY A 134 -12.41 4.72 1.30
N ALA A 135 -12.59 5.81 0.57
CA ALA A 135 -11.93 6.06 -0.71
C ALA A 135 -11.30 7.44 -0.76
N VAL A 136 -10.16 7.56 -1.43
CA VAL A 136 -9.44 8.82 -1.66
C VAL A 136 -9.41 9.12 -3.15
N LEU A 137 -9.87 10.30 -3.52
CA LEU A 137 -9.80 10.79 -4.90
C LEU A 137 -8.54 11.66 -5.07
N THR A 138 -7.65 11.24 -5.96
CA THR A 138 -6.40 11.94 -6.28
C THR A 138 -6.45 12.57 -7.68
N LYS A 139 -5.42 13.35 -8.04
CA LYS A 139 -5.27 14.00 -9.35
C LYS A 139 -6.46 14.86 -9.75
N ILE A 140 -7.07 15.57 -8.78
CA ILE A 140 -8.17 16.49 -9.02
C ILE A 140 -7.61 17.75 -9.69
N ASP A 141 -8.13 18.08 -10.87
CA ASP A 141 -7.84 19.38 -11.52
C ASP A 141 -8.87 20.42 -11.03
N PHE A 142 -8.50 21.15 -10.00
CA PHE A 142 -9.36 22.18 -9.40
C PHE A 142 -9.78 23.28 -10.40
N ARG A 143 -9.03 23.51 -11.47
CA ARG A 143 -9.39 24.49 -12.50
C ARG A 143 -10.58 24.04 -13.35
N LYS A 144 -10.80 22.73 -13.47
CA LYS A 144 -11.97 22.15 -14.16
C LYS A 144 -13.17 21.93 -13.26
N THR A 145 -12.98 21.95 -11.92
CA THR A 145 -14.02 21.71 -10.92
C THR A 145 -14.79 22.97 -10.57
N SER A 146 -14.48 24.11 -11.16
CA SER A 146 -15.11 25.43 -10.95
C SER A 146 -16.64 25.48 -11.26
N TYR A 147 -17.25 24.39 -11.70
CA TYR A 147 -18.67 24.30 -12.03
C TYR A 147 -19.58 23.93 -10.82
N TYR A 148 -18.98 23.52 -9.69
CA TYR A 148 -19.71 23.30 -8.44
C TYR A 148 -19.19 24.29 -7.38
N GLY A 149 -19.94 25.38 -7.20
CA GLY A 149 -19.63 26.53 -6.36
C GLY A 149 -19.50 26.23 -4.85
N TYR A 150 -18.48 25.50 -4.44
CA TYR A 150 -18.02 25.43 -3.07
C TYR A 150 -16.53 25.78 -3.04
N SER A 151 -16.26 27.07 -2.89
CA SER A 151 -14.94 27.59 -2.53
C SER A 151 -14.68 27.25 -1.06
N TYR A 152 -14.02 26.10 -0.79
CA TYR A 152 -13.39 25.87 0.50
C TYR A 152 -12.04 26.60 0.51
N SER A 153 -12.06 27.84 1.01
CA SER A 153 -10.83 28.56 1.35
C SER A 153 -10.30 28.03 2.67
N TYR A 154 -9.35 27.08 2.64
CA TYR A 154 -8.54 26.80 3.81
C TYR A 154 -7.47 27.88 3.92
N LYS A 155 -7.65 28.83 4.86
CA LYS A 155 -6.56 29.66 5.38
C LYS A 155 -5.83 28.81 6.40
N TYR A 156 -4.55 28.57 6.15
CA TYR A 156 -3.60 28.15 7.19
C TYR A 156 -3.12 29.46 7.86
N ASP A 157 -3.43 29.63 9.15
CA ASP A 157 -2.77 30.58 10.03
C ASP A 157 -1.53 29.92 10.62
#